data_426a1b39054fe0804f089756cee09883
#
_entry.id   426a1b39054fe0804f089756cee09883
#
_cell.length_a   1.000
_cell.length_b   1.000
_cell.length_c   1.000
_cell.angle_alpha   90.00
_cell.angle_beta   90.00
_cell.angle_gamma   90.00
#
_symmetry.space_group_name_H-M   'P 1'
#
loop_
_entity.id
_entity.type
_entity.pdbx_description
1 polymer ?
#
loop_
_entity_poly.entity_id
_entity_poly.type
_entity_poly.pdbx_seq_one_letter_code
_entity_poly.pdbx_strand_id
1 'polypeptide(L)'
;MELEKFEQAKKVKENLDRLERQKYKLESALKSCGLSATIGFTHSGGFNRKGEVSFYNKEIIKEMVSKELDRVNEEIDLVKKEFEKV
;
A
#
# COMPACT_ATOMS: atom_id res chain seq x y z
N MET A 1 -25.48 11.27 -16.87
CA MET A 1 -25.63 10.69 -15.53
C MET A 1 -25.16 9.24 -15.45
N GLU A 2 -25.59 8.39 -16.36
CA GLU A 2 -25.10 7.00 -16.39
C GLU A 2 -23.60 6.91 -16.66
N LEU A 3 -23.08 7.84 -17.46
CA LEU A 3 -21.66 7.89 -17.77
C LEU A 3 -20.81 8.21 -16.54
N GLU A 4 -21.27 9.12 -15.69
CA GLU A 4 -20.58 9.48 -14.45
C GLU A 4 -20.55 8.31 -13.47
N LYS A 5 -21.65 7.59 -13.33
CA LYS A 5 -21.71 6.40 -12.46
C LYS A 5 -20.79 5.30 -12.97
N PHE A 6 -20.74 5.12 -14.29
CA PHE A 6 -19.85 4.15 -14.91
C PHE A 6 -18.38 4.50 -14.65
N GLU A 7 -18.01 5.77 -14.81
CA GLU A 7 -16.65 6.22 -14.55
C GLU A 7 -16.27 6.07 -13.08
N GLN A 8 -17.19 6.36 -12.15
CA GLN A 8 -16.96 6.17 -10.72
C GLN A 8 -16.77 4.71 -10.38
N ALA A 9 -17.61 3.83 -10.92
CA ALA A 9 -17.48 2.40 -10.72
C ALA A 9 -16.17 1.86 -11.25
N LYS A 10 -15.72 2.36 -12.41
CA LYS A 10 -14.45 1.99 -13.01
C LYS A 10 -13.27 2.42 -12.13
N LYS A 11 -13.29 3.65 -11.62
CA LYS A 11 -12.24 4.16 -10.73
C LYS A 11 -12.16 3.37 -9.43
N VAL A 12 -13.31 3.05 -8.85
CA VAL A 12 -13.39 2.24 -7.63
C VAL A 12 -12.81 0.85 -7.87
N LYS A 13 -13.16 0.24 -8.98
CA LYS A 13 -12.65 -1.09 -9.34
C LYS A 13 -11.14 -1.07 -9.56
N GLU A 14 -10.61 -0.08 -10.27
CA GLU A 14 -9.17 0.07 -10.49
C GLU A 14 -8.42 0.26 -9.17
N ASN A 15 -8.99 1.07 -8.27
CA ASN A 15 -8.41 1.30 -6.96
C ASN A 15 -8.42 0.02 -6.12
N LEU A 16 -9.50 -0.74 -6.17
CA LEU A 16 -9.61 -2.01 -5.47
C LEU A 16 -8.58 -3.02 -5.99
N ASP A 17 -8.43 -3.13 -7.32
CA ASP A 17 -7.43 -4.02 -7.93
C ASP A 17 -6.02 -3.65 -7.49
N ARG A 18 -5.71 -2.36 -7.43
CA ARG A 18 -4.41 -1.87 -6.96
C ARG A 18 -4.16 -2.27 -5.50
N LEU A 19 -5.15 -2.10 -4.65
CA LEU A 19 -5.06 -2.45 -3.24
C LEU A 19 -4.91 -3.96 -3.03
N GLU A 20 -5.62 -4.76 -3.80
CA GLU A 20 -5.51 -6.22 -3.73
C GLU A 20 -4.13 -6.72 -4.17
N ARG A 21 -3.54 -6.11 -5.18
CA ARG A 21 -2.17 -6.40 -5.60
C ARG A 21 -1.17 -6.05 -4.50
N GLN A 22 -1.36 -4.90 -3.86
CA GLN A 22 -0.52 -4.48 -2.76
C GLN A 22 -0.64 -5.44 -1.58
N LYS A 23 -1.85 -5.86 -1.25
CA LYS A 23 -2.13 -6.87 -0.23
C LYS A 23 -1.37 -8.16 -0.51
N TYR A 24 -1.45 -8.65 -1.74
CA TYR A 24 -0.76 -9.88 -2.15
C TYR A 24 0.76 -9.76 -1.95
N LYS A 25 1.34 -8.63 -2.35
CA LYS A 25 2.78 -8.39 -2.17
C LYS A 25 3.18 -8.37 -0.70
N LEU A 26 2.37 -7.75 0.14
CA LEU A 26 2.63 -7.67 1.58
C LEU A 26 2.54 -9.07 2.23
N GLU A 27 1.53 -9.85 1.86
CA GLU A 27 1.39 -11.22 2.35
C GLU A 27 2.56 -12.09 1.91
N SER A 28 3.02 -11.92 0.68
CA SER A 28 4.18 -12.65 0.16
C SER A 28 5.45 -12.29 0.91
N ALA A 29 5.61 -11.02 1.28
CA ALA A 29 6.75 -10.56 2.06
C ALA A 29 6.77 -11.23 3.45
N LEU A 30 5.61 -11.36 4.09
CA LEU A 30 5.52 -12.00 5.40
C LEU A 30 5.91 -13.49 5.38
N LYS A 31 5.72 -14.14 4.24
CA LYS A 31 6.06 -15.56 4.06
C LYS A 31 7.50 -15.79 3.59
N SER A 32 8.21 -14.73 3.22
CA SER A 32 9.56 -14.87 2.66
C SER A 32 10.60 -15.20 3.73
N CYS A 33 11.68 -15.84 3.30
CA CYS A 33 12.79 -16.22 4.19
C CYS A 33 13.78 -15.09 4.40
N GLY A 34 13.84 -14.12 3.50
CA GLY A 34 14.73 -12.98 3.60
C GLY A 34 13.97 -11.69 3.36
N LEU A 35 14.14 -10.73 4.26
CA LEU A 35 13.48 -9.44 4.17
C LEU A 35 14.51 -8.32 4.31
N SER A 36 14.36 -7.32 3.46
CA SER A 36 15.06 -6.06 3.60
C SER A 36 14.09 -4.92 3.30
N ALA A 37 14.29 -3.80 3.92
CA ALA A 37 13.47 -2.62 3.68
C ALA A 37 14.39 -1.42 3.51
N THR A 38 14.09 -0.59 2.52
CA THR A 38 14.83 0.64 2.27
C THR A 38 13.86 1.82 2.30
N ILE A 39 14.20 2.82 3.10
CA ILE A 39 13.42 4.04 3.19
C ILE A 39 14.22 5.16 2.54
N GLY A 40 13.63 5.76 1.50
CA GLY A 40 14.18 6.94 0.87
C GLY A 40 13.65 8.20 1.56
N PHE A 41 14.50 9.18 1.73
CA PHE A 41 14.09 10.45 2.33
C PHE A 41 14.81 11.62 1.66
N THR A 42 14.19 12.79 1.76
CA THR A 42 14.76 14.03 1.22
C THR A 42 14.96 15.00 2.38
N HIS A 43 16.20 15.53 2.49
CA HIS A 43 16.49 16.54 3.50
C HIS A 43 15.86 17.88 3.13
N SER A 44 15.17 18.48 4.08
CA SER A 44 14.66 19.84 3.96
C SER A 44 15.76 20.81 4.35
N GLY A 45 16.47 21.34 3.39
CA GLY A 45 17.53 22.33 3.62
C GLY A 45 18.13 22.69 2.29
N GLY A 46 18.79 23.81 2.16
CA GLY A 46 19.22 24.47 0.93
C GLY A 46 19.81 23.62 -0.21
N PHE A 47 19.95 22.31 -0.03
CA PHE A 47 20.31 21.38 -1.09
C PHE A 47 19.40 20.16 -0.96
N ASN A 48 18.69 19.80 -2.04
CA ASN A 48 17.84 18.60 -2.09
C ASN A 48 18.72 17.33 -2.07
N ARG A 49 19.19 16.96 -0.90
CA ARG A 49 19.93 15.72 -0.73
C ARG A 49 18.95 14.59 -0.46
N LYS A 50 19.00 13.60 -1.30
CA LYS A 50 18.25 12.35 -1.10
C LYS A 50 19.11 11.39 -0.28
N GLY A 51 18.51 10.82 0.76
CA GLY A 51 19.16 9.81 1.57
C GLY A 51 18.36 8.51 1.55
N GLU A 52 19.02 7.44 1.90
CA GLU A 52 18.39 6.12 2.03
C GLU A 52 18.87 5.44 3.30
N VAL A 53 17.93 4.76 3.97
CA VAL A 53 18.24 3.93 5.13
C VAL A 53 17.70 2.54 4.86
N SER A 54 18.55 1.54 5.01
CA SER A 54 18.15 0.15 4.82
C SER A 54 18.08 -0.57 6.16
N PHE A 55 17.05 -1.38 6.32
CA PHE A 55 16.82 -2.20 7.51
C PHE A 55 16.90 -3.67 7.12
N TYR A 56 17.60 -4.45 7.94
CA TYR A 56 17.77 -5.89 7.72
C TYR A 56 17.20 -6.72 8.87
N ASN A 57 16.70 -6.07 9.92
CA ASN A 57 16.10 -6.77 11.03
C ASN A 57 14.73 -7.33 10.63
N LYS A 58 14.65 -8.63 10.51
CA LYS A 58 13.48 -9.36 10.05
C LYS A 58 12.24 -9.10 10.90
N GLU A 59 12.39 -9.05 12.22
CA GLU A 59 11.29 -8.84 13.15
C GLU A 59 10.66 -7.46 12.99
N ILE A 60 11.50 -6.43 12.90
CA ILE A 60 11.05 -5.06 12.69
C ILE A 60 10.34 -4.91 11.36
N ILE A 61 10.91 -5.49 10.29
CA ILE A 61 10.33 -5.43 8.96
C ILE A 61 8.98 -6.14 8.91
N LYS A 62 8.87 -7.31 9.52
CA LYS A 62 7.60 -8.04 9.58
C LYS A 62 6.53 -7.26 10.31
N GLU A 63 6.89 -6.59 11.40
CA GLU A 63 5.96 -5.75 12.14
C GLU A 63 5.46 -4.59 11.26
N MET A 64 6.37 -3.91 10.54
CA MET A 64 6.02 -2.84 9.62
C MET A 64 5.10 -3.33 8.50
N VAL A 65 5.42 -4.49 7.92
CA VAL A 65 4.61 -5.09 6.85
C VAL A 65 3.23 -5.47 7.37
N SER A 66 3.13 -6.04 8.57
CA SER A 66 1.85 -6.41 9.18
C SER A 66 0.97 -5.18 9.41
N LYS A 67 1.53 -4.09 9.91
CA LYS A 67 0.79 -2.84 10.11
C LYS A 67 0.29 -2.26 8.80
N GLU A 68 1.13 -2.28 7.77
CA GLU A 68 0.75 -1.82 6.44
C GLU A 68 -0.34 -2.71 5.83
N LEU A 69 -0.25 -4.01 6.03
CA LEU A 69 -1.27 -4.95 5.57
C LEU A 69 -2.63 -4.67 6.23
N ASP A 70 -2.64 -4.40 7.54
CA ASP A 70 -3.86 -4.02 8.25
C ASP A 70 -4.47 -2.75 7.66
N ARG A 71 -3.64 -1.75 7.38
CA ARG A 71 -4.10 -0.51 6.76
C ARG A 71 -4.69 -0.76 5.36
N VAL A 72 -4.03 -1.56 4.56
CA VAL A 72 -4.51 -1.90 3.22
C VAL A 72 -5.84 -2.65 3.29
N ASN A 73 -5.99 -3.59 4.22
CA ASN A 73 -7.23 -4.31 4.42
C ASN A 73 -8.39 -3.37 4.81
N GLU A 74 -8.13 -2.39 5.66
CA GLU A 74 -9.12 -1.38 6.02
C GLU A 74 -9.55 -0.55 4.81
N GLU A 75 -8.58 -0.15 3.99
CA GLU A 75 -8.87 0.60 2.76
C GLU A 75 -9.70 -0.24 1.77
N ILE A 76 -9.37 -1.53 1.63
CA ILE A 76 -10.13 -2.44 0.78
C ILE A 76 -11.59 -2.51 1.24
N ASP A 77 -11.82 -2.64 2.54
CA ASP A 77 -13.17 -2.69 3.08
C ASP A 77 -13.94 -1.40 2.81
N LEU A 78 -13.30 -0.25 2.96
CA LEU A 78 -13.90 1.05 2.67
C LEU A 78 -14.25 1.19 1.18
N VAL A 79 -13.35 0.78 0.30
CA VAL A 79 -13.58 0.83 -1.15
C VAL A 79 -14.71 -0.10 -1.57
N LYS A 80 -14.79 -1.30 -0.97
CA LYS A 80 -15.89 -2.23 -1.24
C LYS A 80 -17.24 -1.64 -0.81
N LYS A 81 -17.29 -0.96 0.31
CA LYS A 81 -18.51 -0.28 0.75
C LYS A 81 -18.93 0.83 -0.20
N GLU A 82 -17.97 1.60 -0.70
CA GLU A 82 -18.22 2.61 -1.72
C GLU A 82 -18.76 1.99 -3.01
N PHE A 83 -18.17 0.88 -3.43
CA PHE A 83 -18.60 0.15 -4.62
C PHE A 83 -20.05 -0.34 -4.51
N GLU A 84 -20.42 -0.83 -3.34
CA GLU A 84 -21.79 -1.30 -3.08
C GLU A 84 -22.84 -0.17 -3.14
N LYS A 85 -22.43 1.07 -2.86
CA LYS A 85 -23.31 2.24 -2.90
C LYS A 85 -23.47 2.80 -4.32
N VAL A 86 -22.62 2.42 -5.23
CA VAL A 86 -22.66 2.86 -6.63
C VAL A 86 -23.48 1.87 -7.44
#